data_917c3562289eb8aa9ad419a80c779540
#
_entry.id   917c3562289eb8aa9ad419a80c779540
#
_cell.length_a   1.000
_cell.length_b   1.000
_cell.length_c   1.000
_cell.angle_alpha   90.00
_cell.angle_beta   90.00
_cell.angle_gamma   90.00
#
_symmetry.space_group_name_H-M   'P 1'
#
loop_
_entity.id
_entity.type
_entity.pdbx_description
1 polymer ?
#
loop_
_entity_poly.entity_id
_entity_poly.type
_entity_poly.pdbx_seq_one_letter_code
_entity_poly.pdbx_strand_id
1 'polypeptide(L)'
;MKYQKHCREREVKEMHVENDENICCEVEKGMEKMYHPMVPELVQTSSFYFPTYEEFMAASIDEKNNYVYTRGTNPTTEILEKKIARLERGEKCKVFASGMGAISATLFTLLQQGDHVLMVNTIYGESVSFVQYLEKFGVSLTKVDVAETEELFQFVQENTKVIYFESPSSQKFELLDLEKITALAQKIGAYTVIDNTWASPLFQHPLCHNVDLVIHSCSKYIGGHSDIVAGAVIGKAALVDQIFEHGHQALGAVNSPFNSWLALRGIRTMPVRLAHQSQAIQTVLSALQKDPRISRLYHPFVGNQQQQALAEKYLTGYGSLFAIDLKDTDFERLKTFVNALTLVTIGVSWGGFESLALPVFKGNNLAAVQKRGLSPAHIRMYVGLEEPTSIIEDIQQALDQAYGEESFL
;
A
#
# COMPACT_ATOMS: atom_id res chain seq x y z
N MET A 1 -8.90 -21.01 3.31
CA MET A 1 -9.29 -21.65 4.58
C MET A 1 -8.16 -21.82 5.62
N LYS A 2 -6.88 -21.95 5.26
CA LYS A 2 -5.75 -22.02 6.22
C LYS A 2 -5.42 -20.66 6.90
N TYR A 3 -5.61 -19.57 6.21
CA TYR A 3 -5.28 -18.22 6.69
C TYR A 3 -6.16 -17.74 7.85
N GLN A 4 -7.43 -18.12 7.86
CA GLN A 4 -8.35 -17.79 8.95
C GLN A 4 -8.00 -18.50 10.28
N LYS A 5 -7.14 -19.51 10.26
CA LYS A 5 -6.80 -20.28 11.46
C LYS A 5 -5.80 -19.56 12.38
N HIS A 6 -4.84 -18.80 11.81
CA HIS A 6 -3.79 -18.13 12.58
C HIS A 6 -4.28 -16.89 13.34
N CYS A 7 -5.22 -16.12 12.76
CA CYS A 7 -5.92 -15.06 13.49
C CYS A 7 -6.89 -15.57 14.56
N ARG A 8 -7.37 -16.83 14.43
CA ARG A 8 -8.33 -17.44 15.37
C ARG A 8 -7.73 -17.88 16.69
N GLU A 9 -6.43 -18.14 16.77
CA GLU A 9 -5.83 -18.76 17.96
C GLU A 9 -5.41 -17.74 19.05
N ARG A 10 -5.57 -16.43 18.84
CA ARG A 10 -5.10 -15.40 19.80
C ARG A 10 -6.12 -14.84 20.76
N GLU A 11 -7.43 -15.01 20.55
CA GLU A 11 -8.42 -14.69 21.57
C GLU A 11 -9.61 -15.63 21.50
N VAL A 12 -9.69 -16.55 22.44
CA VAL A 12 -10.89 -17.33 22.74
C VAL A 12 -11.87 -16.42 23.49
N LYS A 13 -12.53 -15.54 22.77
CA LYS A 13 -13.89 -15.07 22.98
C LYS A 13 -14.49 -14.95 21.58
N GLU A 14 -15.63 -15.60 21.38
CA GLU A 14 -16.41 -15.68 20.15
C GLU A 14 -16.47 -14.36 19.36
N MET A 15 -15.39 -14.00 18.71
CA MET A 15 -15.44 -13.08 17.59
C MET A 15 -15.73 -13.93 16.34
N HIS A 16 -16.96 -13.84 15.85
CA HIS A 16 -17.19 -14.18 14.45
C HIS A 16 -16.10 -13.50 13.64
N VAL A 17 -15.28 -14.28 12.92
CA VAL A 17 -14.33 -13.69 11.95
C VAL A 17 -15.19 -12.93 10.95
N GLU A 18 -15.19 -11.62 11.06
CA GLU A 18 -15.95 -10.77 10.16
C GLU A 18 -15.45 -11.02 8.74
N ASN A 19 -16.37 -11.23 7.81
CA ASN A 19 -16.05 -11.38 6.41
C ASN A 19 -15.71 -10.00 5.83
N ASP A 20 -14.57 -9.86 5.15
CA ASP A 20 -14.09 -8.59 4.60
C ASP A 20 -15.07 -7.96 3.61
N GLU A 21 -15.74 -8.78 2.78
CA GLU A 21 -16.76 -8.30 1.84
C GLU A 21 -17.95 -7.69 2.59
N ASN A 22 -18.36 -8.31 3.72
CA ASN A 22 -19.41 -7.75 4.56
C ASN A 22 -18.98 -6.44 5.21
N ILE A 23 -17.73 -6.33 5.71
CA ILE A 23 -17.19 -5.07 6.25
C ILE A 23 -17.20 -3.98 5.16
N CYS A 24 -16.77 -4.31 3.93
CA CYS A 24 -16.77 -3.37 2.82
C CYS A 24 -18.18 -2.84 2.51
N CYS A 25 -19.20 -3.69 2.54
CA CYS A 25 -20.55 -3.40 2.07
C CYS A 25 -21.54 -3.04 3.19
N GLU A 26 -21.17 -3.11 4.46
CA GLU A 26 -22.09 -2.77 5.57
C GLU A 26 -22.55 -1.32 5.53
N VAL A 27 -23.78 -1.12 5.99
CA VAL A 27 -24.33 0.22 6.25
C VAL A 27 -23.80 0.71 7.60
N GLU A 28 -23.17 1.85 7.62
CA GLU A 28 -22.63 2.47 8.83
C GLU A 28 -23.78 2.95 9.73
N LYS A 29 -23.94 2.32 10.89
CA LYS A 29 -24.94 2.67 11.90
C LYS A 29 -24.32 3.52 13.01
N GLY A 30 -25.16 4.27 13.76
CA GLY A 30 -24.73 5.03 14.92
C GLY A 30 -24.56 6.54 14.70
N MET A 31 -24.75 7.01 13.47
CA MET A 31 -24.83 8.44 13.15
C MET A 31 -26.25 8.88 12.74
N GLU A 32 -27.24 8.07 13.10
CA GLU A 32 -28.65 8.31 12.77
C GLU A 32 -29.18 9.47 13.63
N LYS A 33 -29.03 10.69 13.10
CA LYS A 33 -29.58 11.86 13.81
C LYS A 33 -31.02 12.17 13.41
N MET A 34 -31.38 11.96 12.13
CA MET A 34 -32.68 12.38 11.63
C MET A 34 -33.32 11.42 10.59
N TYR A 35 -32.57 10.74 9.74
CA TYR A 35 -33.12 10.08 8.55
C TYR A 35 -32.63 8.65 8.27
N HIS A 36 -31.79 8.03 9.01
CA HIS A 36 -31.24 6.69 8.77
C HIS A 36 -30.72 6.47 7.33
N PRO A 37 -29.82 7.30 6.80
CA PRO A 37 -29.37 7.22 5.43
C PRO A 37 -28.52 5.95 5.20
N MET A 38 -28.60 5.37 3.99
CA MET A 38 -27.77 4.22 3.58
C MET A 38 -26.28 4.60 3.44
N VAL A 39 -25.97 5.86 3.26
CA VAL A 39 -24.62 6.41 3.11
C VAL A 39 -24.38 7.42 4.23
N PRO A 40 -23.23 7.38 4.91
CA PRO A 40 -22.97 8.33 6.00
C PRO A 40 -22.99 9.77 5.49
N GLU A 41 -23.43 10.68 6.36
CA GLU A 41 -23.44 12.10 6.08
C GLU A 41 -22.03 12.65 5.88
N LEU A 42 -21.88 13.57 4.93
CA LEU A 42 -20.64 14.32 4.75
C LEU A 42 -20.64 15.55 5.70
N VAL A 43 -19.84 15.47 6.75
CA VAL A 43 -19.67 16.56 7.71
C VAL A 43 -18.50 17.46 7.28
N GLN A 44 -18.76 18.35 6.35
CA GLN A 44 -17.77 19.27 5.78
C GLN A 44 -17.72 20.57 6.61
N THR A 45 -16.95 20.55 7.70
CA THR A 45 -16.74 21.70 8.58
C THR A 45 -15.30 21.78 9.06
N SER A 46 -14.81 22.96 9.41
CA SER A 46 -13.49 23.12 10.04
C SER A 46 -13.56 22.96 11.58
N SER A 47 -14.67 23.36 12.20
CA SER A 47 -14.82 23.39 13.66
C SER A 47 -16.22 22.98 14.08
N PHE A 48 -16.37 22.65 15.36
CA PHE A 48 -17.63 22.28 15.98
C PHE A 48 -17.95 23.27 17.11
N TYR A 49 -19.23 23.61 17.30
CA TYR A 49 -19.67 24.42 18.41
C TYR A 49 -20.12 23.55 19.58
N PHE A 50 -20.08 24.13 20.78
CA PHE A 50 -20.51 23.47 22.01
C PHE A 50 -21.64 24.26 22.64
N PRO A 51 -22.71 23.61 23.12
CA PRO A 51 -23.82 24.28 23.80
C PRO A 51 -23.40 24.96 25.10
N THR A 52 -22.39 24.38 25.80
CA THR A 52 -21.91 24.90 27.09
C THR A 52 -20.39 24.97 27.16
N TYR A 53 -19.84 25.78 28.05
CA TYR A 53 -18.40 25.88 28.28
C TYR A 53 -17.83 24.57 28.89
N GLU A 54 -18.62 23.91 29.72
CA GLU A 54 -18.27 22.65 30.37
C GLU A 54 -18.06 21.54 29.30
N GLU A 55 -18.96 21.47 28.33
CA GLU A 55 -18.82 20.53 27.19
C GLU A 55 -17.58 20.84 26.35
N PHE A 56 -17.32 22.12 26.07
CA PHE A 56 -16.10 22.53 25.36
C PHE A 56 -14.83 22.15 26.11
N MET A 57 -14.78 22.42 27.45
CA MET A 57 -13.61 22.05 28.27
C MET A 57 -13.37 20.52 28.24
N ALA A 58 -14.42 19.75 28.46
CA ALA A 58 -14.33 18.28 28.46
C ALA A 58 -13.82 17.75 27.11
N ALA A 59 -14.35 18.24 26.00
CA ALA A 59 -13.95 17.84 24.67
C ALA A 59 -12.51 18.25 24.33
N SER A 60 -12.09 19.46 24.76
CA SER A 60 -10.76 20.01 24.47
C SER A 60 -9.63 19.27 25.20
N ILE A 61 -9.91 18.67 26.35
CA ILE A 61 -8.93 17.87 27.10
C ILE A 61 -8.67 16.51 26.41
N ASP A 62 -9.65 15.98 25.68
CA ASP A 62 -9.58 14.69 24.99
C ASP A 62 -10.00 14.84 23.52
N GLU A 63 -9.30 15.69 22.77
CA GLU A 63 -9.60 15.98 21.37
C GLU A 63 -9.54 14.73 20.46
N LYS A 64 -8.75 13.74 20.82
CA LYS A 64 -8.65 12.50 20.03
C LYS A 64 -9.94 11.67 20.02
N ASN A 65 -10.80 11.86 21.00
CA ASN A 65 -12.08 11.15 21.15
C ASN A 65 -13.28 12.10 21.00
N ASN A 66 -13.05 13.39 20.74
CA ASN A 66 -14.11 14.39 20.61
C ASN A 66 -13.92 15.25 19.36
N TYR A 67 -15.03 15.71 18.80
CA TYR A 67 -15.01 16.61 17.64
C TYR A 67 -14.88 18.06 18.08
N VAL A 68 -13.66 18.59 18.04
CA VAL A 68 -13.34 19.99 18.35
C VAL A 68 -12.99 20.75 17.08
N TYR A 69 -12.05 20.21 16.34
CA TYR A 69 -11.56 20.78 15.09
C TYR A 69 -11.21 19.66 14.10
N THR A 70 -11.60 19.82 12.83
CA THR A 70 -11.47 18.75 11.81
C THR A 70 -10.02 18.30 11.56
N ARG A 71 -9.01 19.13 11.88
CA ARG A 71 -7.61 18.68 11.84
C ARG A 71 -7.38 17.47 12.77
N GLY A 72 -8.01 17.42 13.93
CA GLY A 72 -7.92 16.30 14.87
C GLY A 72 -8.85 15.16 14.47
N THR A 73 -10.14 15.40 14.61
CA THR A 73 -11.19 14.40 14.38
C THR A 73 -12.36 14.99 13.61
N ASN A 74 -13.02 14.15 12.82
CA ASN A 74 -14.22 14.49 12.07
C ASN A 74 -15.11 13.26 11.94
N PRO A 75 -16.45 13.36 12.10
CA PRO A 75 -17.36 12.21 12.04
C PRO A 75 -17.24 11.37 10.77
N THR A 76 -17.16 12.01 9.59
CA THR A 76 -17.03 11.30 8.30
C THR A 76 -15.68 10.56 8.20
N THR A 77 -14.60 11.22 8.65
CA THR A 77 -13.26 10.63 8.64
C THR A 77 -13.14 9.46 9.63
N GLU A 78 -13.74 9.59 10.81
CA GLU A 78 -13.74 8.52 11.81
C GLU A 78 -14.42 7.24 11.33
N ILE A 79 -15.49 7.34 10.53
CA ILE A 79 -16.15 6.19 9.92
C ILE A 79 -15.17 5.43 9.01
N LEU A 80 -14.42 6.16 8.19
CA LEU A 80 -13.39 5.57 7.32
C LEU A 80 -12.29 4.89 8.15
N GLU A 81 -11.81 5.56 9.18
CA GLU A 81 -10.78 5.05 10.10
C GLU A 81 -11.21 3.73 10.76
N LYS A 82 -12.43 3.68 11.31
CA LYS A 82 -12.99 2.47 11.93
C LYS A 82 -13.11 1.32 10.93
N LYS A 83 -13.55 1.62 9.70
CA LYS A 83 -13.70 0.60 8.63
C LYS A 83 -12.35 0.03 8.19
N ILE A 84 -11.34 0.89 7.96
CA ILE A 84 -10.00 0.44 7.57
C ILE A 84 -9.33 -0.34 8.71
N ALA A 85 -9.47 0.11 9.97
CA ALA A 85 -8.95 -0.62 11.13
C ALA A 85 -9.48 -2.05 11.19
N ARG A 86 -10.80 -2.24 11.01
CA ARG A 86 -11.44 -3.58 11.00
C ARG A 86 -10.95 -4.43 9.83
N LEU A 87 -10.83 -3.86 8.64
CA LEU A 87 -10.33 -4.57 7.46
C LEU A 87 -8.90 -5.08 7.68
N GLU A 88 -8.01 -4.27 8.26
CA GLU A 88 -6.63 -4.68 8.59
C GLU A 88 -6.49 -5.48 9.88
N ARG A 89 -7.59 -5.74 10.63
CA ARG A 89 -7.53 -6.41 11.93
C ARG A 89 -6.73 -5.60 12.99
N GLY A 90 -6.68 -4.27 12.83
CA GLY A 90 -6.04 -3.36 13.77
C GLY A 90 -6.98 -2.82 14.82
N GLU A 91 -6.43 -2.37 15.94
CA GLU A 91 -7.21 -1.76 17.02
C GLU A 91 -7.66 -0.34 16.66
N LYS A 92 -6.82 0.40 15.91
CA LYS A 92 -7.06 1.80 15.52
C LYS A 92 -6.44 2.11 14.16
N CYS A 93 -7.05 3.06 13.46
CA CYS A 93 -6.53 3.64 12.22
C CYS A 93 -6.54 5.17 12.34
N LYS A 94 -5.59 5.84 11.67
CA LYS A 94 -5.62 7.26 11.40
C LYS A 94 -5.40 7.51 9.91
N VAL A 95 -6.24 8.37 9.31
CA VAL A 95 -6.13 8.72 7.89
C VAL A 95 -5.44 10.06 7.68
N PHE A 96 -4.75 10.18 6.53
CA PHE A 96 -3.89 11.28 6.14
C PHE A 96 -4.21 11.76 4.73
N ALA A 97 -3.80 12.98 4.40
CA ALA A 97 -3.99 13.58 3.07
C ALA A 97 -3.23 12.85 1.94
N SER A 98 -2.32 11.94 2.26
CA SER A 98 -1.59 11.12 1.29
C SER A 98 -0.92 9.92 1.96
N GLY A 99 -0.52 8.91 1.17
CA GLY A 99 0.34 7.82 1.66
C GLY A 99 1.64 8.34 2.27
N MET A 100 2.28 9.34 1.64
CA MET A 100 3.48 10.00 2.21
C MET A 100 3.18 10.73 3.52
N GLY A 101 1.99 11.33 3.68
CA GLY A 101 1.57 11.89 4.96
C GLY A 101 1.49 10.84 6.07
N ALA A 102 0.99 9.66 5.75
CA ALA A 102 0.97 8.52 6.67
C ALA A 102 2.38 8.02 7.01
N ILE A 103 3.24 7.83 5.99
CA ILE A 103 4.64 7.37 6.14
C ILE A 103 5.44 8.37 6.98
N SER A 104 5.42 9.66 6.59
CA SER A 104 6.21 10.69 7.26
C SER A 104 5.78 10.90 8.72
N ALA A 105 4.47 10.93 8.99
CA ALA A 105 3.95 11.06 10.34
C ALA A 105 4.35 9.87 11.23
N THR A 106 4.29 8.65 10.68
CA THR A 106 4.71 7.44 11.39
C THR A 106 6.19 7.47 11.72
N LEU A 107 7.05 7.67 10.73
CA LEU A 107 8.49 7.64 10.92
C LEU A 107 8.97 8.81 11.81
N PHE A 108 8.40 10.00 11.63
CA PHE A 108 8.72 11.16 12.46
C PHE A 108 8.33 10.96 13.93
N THR A 109 7.24 10.23 14.19
CA THR A 109 6.80 9.91 15.56
C THR A 109 7.67 8.86 16.22
N LEU A 110 8.11 7.84 15.46
CA LEU A 110 8.86 6.70 16.01
C LEU A 110 10.36 6.98 16.19
N LEU A 111 10.91 7.94 15.45
CA LEU A 111 12.34 8.17 15.35
C LEU A 111 12.78 9.41 16.12
N GLN A 112 13.97 9.35 16.70
CA GLN A 112 14.67 10.45 17.33
C GLN A 112 16.12 10.51 16.86
N GLN A 113 16.84 11.56 17.22
CA GLN A 113 18.27 11.68 16.96
C GLN A 113 19.04 10.47 17.50
N GLY A 114 19.88 9.88 16.67
CA GLY A 114 20.67 8.71 16.99
C GLY A 114 20.03 7.38 16.60
N ASP A 115 18.75 7.35 16.22
CA ASP A 115 18.08 6.13 15.77
C ASP A 115 18.52 5.70 14.37
N HIS A 116 18.37 4.40 14.09
CA HIS A 116 18.64 3.79 12.80
C HIS A 116 17.38 3.19 12.20
N VAL A 117 17.21 3.37 10.89
CA VAL A 117 16.16 2.77 10.07
C VAL A 117 16.77 1.73 9.12
N LEU A 118 16.27 0.50 9.17
CA LEU A 118 16.58 -0.54 8.19
C LEU A 118 15.46 -0.61 7.16
N MET A 119 15.75 -0.26 5.90
CA MET A 119 14.82 -0.37 4.77
C MET A 119 15.18 -1.56 3.90
N VAL A 120 14.17 -2.40 3.58
CA VAL A 120 14.38 -3.72 2.97
C VAL A 120 13.78 -3.80 1.59
N ASN A 121 14.59 -4.27 0.62
CA ASN A 121 14.25 -4.50 -0.78
C ASN A 121 13.82 -3.24 -1.55
N THR A 122 13.12 -3.39 -2.67
CA THR A 122 12.65 -2.27 -3.46
C THR A 122 11.43 -1.63 -2.80
N ILE A 123 11.62 -0.43 -2.29
CA ILE A 123 10.62 0.39 -1.59
C ILE A 123 10.23 1.56 -2.49
N TYR A 124 9.06 2.12 -2.26
CA TYR A 124 8.62 3.38 -2.86
C TYR A 124 9.68 4.47 -2.66
N GLY A 125 10.11 5.10 -3.77
CA GLY A 125 11.29 5.97 -3.77
C GLY A 125 11.19 7.15 -2.82
N GLU A 126 10.01 7.76 -2.69
CA GLU A 126 9.80 8.91 -1.81
C GLU A 126 9.92 8.55 -0.32
N SER A 127 9.61 7.31 0.05
CA SER A 127 9.82 6.82 1.42
C SER A 127 11.33 6.79 1.76
N VAL A 128 12.14 6.31 0.82
CA VAL A 128 13.60 6.32 0.96
C VAL A 128 14.13 7.74 1.02
N SER A 129 13.69 8.62 0.12
CA SER A 129 14.07 10.03 0.09
C SER A 129 13.72 10.75 1.39
N PHE A 130 12.58 10.42 1.99
CA PHE A 130 12.18 10.99 3.27
C PHE A 130 13.12 10.58 4.40
N VAL A 131 13.50 9.29 4.51
CA VAL A 131 14.45 8.86 5.56
C VAL A 131 15.84 9.47 5.31
N GLN A 132 16.29 9.55 4.05
CA GLN A 132 17.52 10.28 3.72
C GLN A 132 17.47 11.75 4.15
N TYR A 133 16.32 12.40 4.01
CA TYR A 133 16.14 13.76 4.53
C TYR A 133 16.25 13.84 6.05
N LEU A 134 15.84 12.78 6.78
CA LEU A 134 15.99 12.73 8.25
C LEU A 134 17.45 12.55 8.72
N GLU A 135 18.38 12.18 7.82
CA GLU A 135 19.82 12.08 8.16
C GLU A 135 20.36 13.41 8.70
N LYS A 136 19.86 14.56 8.20
CA LYS A 136 20.22 15.89 8.72
C LYS A 136 19.80 16.14 10.17
N PHE A 137 18.89 15.33 10.70
CA PHE A 137 18.44 15.36 12.10
C PHE A 137 19.05 14.25 12.94
N GLY A 138 20.06 13.55 12.38
CA GLY A 138 20.82 12.53 13.09
C GLY A 138 20.19 11.14 13.10
N VAL A 139 19.22 10.86 12.21
CA VAL A 139 18.72 9.51 11.95
C VAL A 139 19.64 8.85 10.93
N SER A 140 20.02 7.58 11.12
CA SER A 140 20.81 6.83 10.16
C SER A 140 19.95 5.86 9.34
N LEU A 141 20.34 5.61 8.08
CA LEU A 141 19.65 4.72 7.14
C LEU A 141 20.59 3.63 6.63
N THR A 142 20.14 2.39 6.72
CA THR A 142 20.65 1.29 5.91
C THR A 142 19.56 0.79 4.97
N LYS A 143 19.84 0.80 3.67
CA LYS A 143 18.98 0.21 2.66
C LYS A 143 19.65 -1.03 2.09
N VAL A 144 18.95 -2.17 2.14
CA VAL A 144 19.48 -3.48 1.69
C VAL A 144 18.49 -4.17 0.77
N ASP A 145 19.02 -4.88 -0.21
CA ASP A 145 18.29 -5.88 -0.97
C ASP A 145 18.75 -7.25 -0.49
N VAL A 146 17.81 -8.09 -0.04
CA VAL A 146 18.09 -9.45 0.45
C VAL A 146 17.31 -10.47 -0.35
N ALA A 147 17.93 -11.61 -0.63
CA ALA A 147 17.26 -12.75 -1.25
C ALA A 147 16.46 -13.53 -0.20
N GLU A 148 17.03 -13.67 1.00
CA GLU A 148 16.48 -14.40 2.13
C GLU A 148 16.23 -13.45 3.31
N THR A 149 15.07 -13.58 3.94
CA THR A 149 14.71 -12.71 5.09
C THR A 149 15.71 -12.81 6.25
N GLU A 150 16.34 -13.97 6.43
CA GLU A 150 17.35 -14.21 7.46
C GLU A 150 18.63 -13.37 7.30
N GLU A 151 18.95 -12.95 6.09
CA GLU A 151 20.12 -12.08 5.84
C GLU A 151 20.00 -10.73 6.54
N LEU A 152 18.79 -10.29 6.87
CA LEU A 152 18.53 -9.01 7.54
C LEU A 152 19.28 -8.88 8.88
N PHE A 153 19.55 -10.00 9.57
CA PHE A 153 20.26 -9.98 10.83
C PHE A 153 21.65 -9.32 10.73
N GLN A 154 22.31 -9.41 9.57
CA GLN A 154 23.63 -8.83 9.33
C GLN A 154 23.64 -7.30 9.24
N PHE A 155 22.47 -6.70 8.97
CA PHE A 155 22.32 -5.26 8.75
C PHE A 155 21.70 -4.52 9.95
N VAL A 156 21.33 -5.26 10.99
CA VAL A 156 20.80 -4.70 12.23
C VAL A 156 21.92 -4.03 13.01
N GLN A 157 21.66 -2.84 13.54
CA GLN A 157 22.55 -2.08 14.43
C GLN A 157 21.95 -2.03 15.84
N GLU A 158 22.75 -1.72 16.86
CA GLU A 158 22.30 -1.60 18.26
C GLU A 158 21.19 -0.56 18.42
N ASN A 159 21.24 0.50 17.60
CA ASN A 159 20.28 1.60 17.57
C ASN A 159 19.19 1.43 16.50
N THR A 160 19.02 0.23 15.90
CA THR A 160 17.93 0.00 14.94
C THR A 160 16.58 0.14 15.63
N LYS A 161 15.83 1.17 15.25
CA LYS A 161 14.54 1.52 15.83
C LYS A 161 13.37 1.09 14.98
N VAL A 162 13.52 1.14 13.64
CA VAL A 162 12.46 0.80 12.68
C VAL A 162 13.01 -0.13 11.60
N ILE A 163 12.30 -1.22 11.32
CA ILE A 163 12.44 -2.02 10.11
C ILE A 163 11.25 -1.67 9.22
N TYR A 164 11.53 -0.96 8.11
CA TYR A 164 10.53 -0.53 7.13
C TYR A 164 10.63 -1.37 5.87
N PHE A 165 9.51 -1.90 5.39
CA PHE A 165 9.49 -2.78 4.22
C PHE A 165 8.14 -2.75 3.48
N GLU A 166 8.19 -3.24 2.23
CA GLU A 166 7.02 -3.57 1.41
C GLU A 166 7.10 -5.08 1.06
N SER A 167 5.99 -5.77 1.18
CA SER A 167 5.90 -7.20 0.85
C SER A 167 4.49 -7.52 0.33
N PRO A 168 4.31 -7.59 -0.99
CA PRO A 168 5.30 -7.51 -2.10
C PRO A 168 5.96 -6.13 -2.26
N SER A 169 7.22 -6.14 -2.73
CA SER A 169 8.02 -4.94 -2.94
C SER A 169 7.59 -4.13 -4.18
N SER A 170 7.95 -2.83 -4.24
CA SER A 170 7.41 -1.85 -5.22
C SER A 170 7.70 -2.09 -6.69
N GLN A 171 8.76 -2.84 -7.05
CA GLN A 171 9.20 -2.97 -8.45
C GLN A 171 9.42 -4.43 -8.86
N LYS A 172 10.04 -5.21 -7.99
CA LYS A 172 10.34 -6.61 -8.25
C LYS A 172 9.28 -7.55 -7.66
N PHE A 173 8.39 -7.02 -6.83
CA PHE A 173 7.29 -7.73 -6.16
C PHE A 173 7.75 -8.93 -5.33
N GLU A 174 8.96 -8.84 -4.79
CA GLU A 174 9.54 -9.83 -3.89
C GLU A 174 8.81 -9.81 -2.55
N LEU A 175 8.59 -10.99 -2.00
CA LEU A 175 7.99 -11.19 -0.70
C LEU A 175 9.06 -11.47 0.35
N LEU A 176 8.79 -11.04 1.56
CA LEU A 176 9.57 -11.31 2.76
C LEU A 176 8.75 -12.18 3.71
N ASP A 177 9.42 -13.02 4.49
CA ASP A 177 8.74 -13.79 5.53
C ASP A 177 8.40 -12.90 6.72
N LEU A 178 7.12 -12.52 6.85
CA LEU A 178 6.64 -11.59 7.86
C LEU A 178 6.93 -12.06 9.28
N GLU A 179 6.81 -13.37 9.54
CA GLU A 179 7.05 -13.96 10.85
C GLU A 179 8.53 -13.87 11.24
N LYS A 180 9.45 -14.04 10.28
CA LYS A 180 10.88 -13.90 10.52
C LYS A 180 11.28 -12.46 10.77
N ILE A 181 10.74 -11.49 10.01
CA ILE A 181 10.99 -10.05 10.24
C ILE A 181 10.50 -9.64 11.61
N THR A 182 9.27 -10.01 11.98
CA THR A 182 8.69 -9.62 13.27
C THR A 182 9.41 -10.27 14.44
N ALA A 183 9.86 -11.53 14.30
CA ALA A 183 10.69 -12.18 15.32
C ALA A 183 12.06 -11.49 15.48
N LEU A 184 12.69 -11.06 14.38
CA LEU A 184 13.91 -10.25 14.42
C LEU A 184 13.68 -8.92 15.14
N ALA A 185 12.65 -8.19 14.73
CA ALA A 185 12.32 -6.89 15.32
C ALA A 185 12.06 -6.98 16.83
N GLN A 186 11.29 -7.99 17.26
CA GLN A 186 11.01 -8.25 18.68
C GLN A 186 12.31 -8.51 19.47
N LYS A 187 13.24 -9.30 18.89
CA LYS A 187 14.52 -9.62 19.55
C LYS A 187 15.38 -8.39 19.80
N ILE A 188 15.34 -7.39 18.92
CA ILE A 188 16.16 -6.17 19.00
C ILE A 188 15.41 -4.98 19.59
N GLY A 189 14.10 -5.10 19.87
CA GLY A 189 13.27 -4.00 20.37
C GLY A 189 12.95 -2.92 19.32
N ALA A 190 12.96 -3.27 18.02
CA ALA A 190 12.61 -2.39 16.92
C ALA A 190 11.12 -2.52 16.57
N TYR A 191 10.56 -1.46 15.97
CA TYR A 191 9.23 -1.49 15.36
C TYR A 191 9.28 -1.98 13.92
N THR A 192 8.27 -2.73 13.52
CA THR A 192 8.02 -3.13 12.15
C THR A 192 6.96 -2.24 11.52
N VAL A 193 7.27 -1.66 10.36
CA VAL A 193 6.35 -0.83 9.57
C VAL A 193 6.30 -1.37 8.15
N ILE A 194 5.13 -1.85 7.73
CA ILE A 194 4.90 -2.34 6.37
C ILE A 194 4.01 -1.37 5.59
N ASP A 195 4.38 -1.07 4.35
CA ASP A 195 3.45 -0.52 3.37
C ASP A 195 2.74 -1.69 2.66
N ASN A 196 1.46 -1.93 3.03
CA ASN A 196 0.64 -3.02 2.53
C ASN A 196 -0.25 -2.60 1.34
N THR A 197 0.08 -1.50 0.70
CA THR A 197 -0.75 -0.93 -0.37
C THR A 197 -0.94 -1.88 -1.54
N TRP A 198 0.12 -2.65 -1.93
CA TRP A 198 0.04 -3.59 -3.05
C TRP A 198 -0.97 -4.71 -2.80
N ALA A 199 -0.99 -5.28 -1.63
CA ALA A 199 -1.86 -6.41 -1.30
C ALA A 199 -3.27 -5.94 -0.92
N SER A 200 -3.43 -4.70 -0.47
CA SER A 200 -4.67 -4.21 0.14
C SER A 200 -5.06 -5.00 1.42
N PRO A 201 -6.01 -4.50 2.22
CA PRO A 201 -6.50 -5.25 3.38
C PRO A 201 -7.36 -6.48 3.03
N LEU A 202 -7.59 -6.75 1.73
CA LEU A 202 -8.33 -7.95 1.31
C LEU A 202 -7.41 -9.13 0.98
N PHE A 203 -6.17 -8.86 0.57
CA PHE A 203 -5.26 -9.93 0.17
C PHE A 203 -4.16 -10.24 1.18
N GLN A 204 -3.89 -9.35 2.15
CA GLN A 204 -2.90 -9.58 3.20
C GLN A 204 -3.28 -8.86 4.49
N HIS A 205 -3.06 -9.53 5.65
CA HIS A 205 -3.29 -8.97 6.98
C HIS A 205 -2.00 -9.01 7.82
N PRO A 206 -1.06 -8.08 7.65
CA PRO A 206 0.24 -8.13 8.32
C PRO A 206 0.15 -8.06 9.84
N LEU A 207 -0.85 -7.38 10.41
CA LEU A 207 -1.05 -7.31 11.86
C LEU A 207 -1.32 -8.70 12.48
N CYS A 208 -1.89 -9.65 11.72
CA CYS A 208 -2.07 -11.04 12.14
C CYS A 208 -0.73 -11.79 12.25
N HIS A 209 0.34 -11.25 11.68
CA HIS A 209 1.71 -11.78 11.72
C HIS A 209 2.65 -10.96 12.61
N ASN A 210 2.10 -10.20 13.57
CA ASN A 210 2.81 -9.38 14.55
C ASN A 210 3.57 -8.18 13.97
N VAL A 211 3.25 -7.71 12.79
CA VAL A 211 3.71 -6.39 12.34
C VAL A 211 3.07 -5.33 13.24
N ASP A 212 3.85 -4.31 13.63
CA ASP A 212 3.38 -3.29 14.57
C ASP A 212 2.48 -2.26 13.91
N LEU A 213 2.84 -1.80 12.71
CA LEU A 213 2.11 -0.79 11.96
C LEU A 213 2.00 -1.15 10.49
N VAL A 214 0.80 -0.96 9.95
CA VAL A 214 0.49 -1.09 8.52
C VAL A 214 0.19 0.27 7.95
N ILE A 215 0.74 0.57 6.77
CA ILE A 215 0.47 1.77 6.00
C ILE A 215 -0.27 1.41 4.71
N HIS A 216 -1.21 2.24 4.32
CA HIS A 216 -1.83 2.22 3.00
C HIS A 216 -1.78 3.58 2.32
N SER A 217 -1.44 3.58 1.05
CA SER A 217 -1.85 4.65 0.14
C SER A 217 -3.31 4.39 -0.26
N CYS A 218 -4.24 5.05 0.42
CA CYS A 218 -5.66 4.92 0.12
C CYS A 218 -6.04 5.43 -1.28
N SER A 219 -5.14 6.16 -1.93
CA SER A 219 -5.25 6.60 -3.33
C SER A 219 -5.31 5.43 -4.32
N LYS A 220 -4.91 4.21 -3.89
CA LYS A 220 -4.85 3.00 -4.72
C LYS A 220 -6.16 2.21 -4.59
N TYR A 221 -6.11 0.93 -4.28
CA TYR A 221 -7.27 0.05 -4.23
C TYR A 221 -8.41 0.52 -3.31
N ILE A 222 -8.08 1.19 -2.19
CA ILE A 222 -9.10 1.70 -1.25
C ILE A 222 -9.97 2.76 -1.91
N GLY A 223 -9.39 3.76 -2.57
CA GLY A 223 -10.12 4.72 -3.41
C GLY A 223 -10.64 4.07 -4.68
N GLY A 224 -9.76 3.48 -5.46
CA GLY A 224 -10.06 2.62 -6.61
C GLY A 224 -10.63 3.31 -7.84
N HIS A 225 -10.71 4.65 -7.87
CA HIS A 225 -11.34 5.43 -8.93
C HIS A 225 -10.44 6.55 -9.46
N SER A 226 -9.15 6.58 -9.08
CA SER A 226 -8.14 7.57 -9.52
C SER A 226 -8.51 9.04 -9.24
N ASP A 227 -9.39 9.28 -8.25
CA ASP A 227 -9.99 10.58 -7.96
C ASP A 227 -9.65 11.15 -6.57
N ILE A 228 -8.93 10.39 -5.72
CA ILE A 228 -8.52 10.84 -4.38
C ILE A 228 -7.03 10.65 -4.14
N VAL A 229 -6.49 11.51 -3.28
CA VAL A 229 -5.19 11.31 -2.64
C VAL A 229 -5.42 11.19 -1.15
N ALA A 230 -5.08 10.04 -0.56
CA ALA A 230 -5.23 9.77 0.86
C ALA A 230 -4.26 8.68 1.32
N GLY A 231 -4.02 8.58 2.63
CA GLY A 231 -3.23 7.53 3.26
C GLY A 231 -3.82 7.10 4.59
N ALA A 232 -3.36 5.97 5.11
CA ALA A 232 -3.78 5.47 6.41
C ALA A 232 -2.62 4.77 7.14
N VAL A 233 -2.63 4.85 8.47
CA VAL A 233 -1.80 4.06 9.38
C VAL A 233 -2.70 3.27 10.30
N ILE A 234 -2.42 1.98 10.45
CA ILE A 234 -3.21 1.05 11.25
C ILE A 234 -2.29 0.27 12.18
N GLY A 235 -2.74 0.00 13.40
CA GLY A 235 -1.99 -0.79 14.37
C GLY A 235 -2.65 -0.81 15.74
N LYS A 236 -1.83 -1.04 16.78
CA LYS A 236 -2.27 -0.94 18.17
C LYS A 236 -2.68 0.49 18.51
N ALA A 237 -3.76 0.64 19.28
CA ALA A 237 -4.32 1.95 19.64
C ALA A 237 -3.28 2.90 20.24
N ALA A 238 -2.41 2.41 21.13
CA ALA A 238 -1.39 3.21 21.78
C ALA A 238 -0.37 3.82 20.79
N LEU A 239 0.05 3.07 19.75
CA LEU A 239 0.97 3.58 18.72
C LEU A 239 0.27 4.56 17.79
N VAL A 240 -0.96 4.26 17.38
CA VAL A 240 -1.74 5.15 16.51
C VAL A 240 -2.09 6.46 17.23
N ASP A 241 -2.32 6.43 18.55
CA ASP A 241 -2.55 7.63 19.36
C ASP A 241 -1.28 8.51 19.43
N GLN A 242 -0.09 7.92 19.59
CA GLN A 242 1.17 8.66 19.50
C GLN A 242 1.36 9.31 18.13
N ILE A 243 1.04 8.58 17.05
CA ILE A 243 1.12 9.11 15.68
C ILE A 243 0.08 10.23 15.48
N PHE A 244 -1.09 10.13 16.09
CA PHE A 244 -2.08 11.21 16.10
C PHE A 244 -1.53 12.47 16.77
N GLU A 245 -0.97 12.35 17.97
CA GLU A 245 -0.50 13.47 18.78
C GLU A 245 0.73 14.16 18.15
N HIS A 246 1.73 13.39 17.74
CA HIS A 246 3.02 13.92 17.30
C HIS A 246 3.14 14.04 15.78
N GLY A 247 2.58 13.11 15.03
CA GLY A 247 2.66 13.09 13.56
C GLY A 247 1.50 13.80 12.89
N HIS A 248 0.26 13.43 13.21
CA HIS A 248 -0.91 13.95 12.52
C HIS A 248 -1.24 15.40 12.90
N GLN A 249 -1.40 15.68 14.19
CA GLN A 249 -1.73 17.02 14.68
C GLN A 249 -0.63 18.05 14.39
N ALA A 250 0.64 17.68 14.61
CA ALA A 250 1.77 18.59 14.46
C ALA A 250 2.15 18.85 13.00
N LEU A 251 2.18 17.81 12.14
CA LEU A 251 2.58 17.94 10.73
C LEU A 251 1.43 18.38 9.82
N GLY A 252 0.19 18.19 10.25
CA GLY A 252 -1.00 18.74 9.59
C GLY A 252 -1.38 18.08 8.26
N ALA A 253 -0.91 16.86 7.95
CA ALA A 253 -1.26 16.12 6.74
C ALA A 253 -2.68 15.51 6.83
N VAL A 254 -3.67 16.36 7.05
CA VAL A 254 -5.06 16.02 7.37
C VAL A 254 -5.84 15.63 6.12
N ASN A 255 -6.51 14.47 6.15
CA ASN A 255 -7.43 14.09 5.07
C ASN A 255 -8.73 14.90 5.16
N SER A 256 -9.26 15.33 4.00
CA SER A 256 -10.53 16.03 3.99
C SER A 256 -11.71 15.08 4.24
N PRO A 257 -12.80 15.53 4.87
CA PRO A 257 -14.02 14.74 5.02
C PRO A 257 -14.57 14.26 3.67
N PHE A 258 -14.46 15.07 2.62
CA PHE A 258 -14.89 14.71 1.28
C PHE A 258 -14.08 13.55 0.69
N ASN A 259 -12.73 13.57 0.79
CA ASN A 259 -11.90 12.46 0.35
C ASN A 259 -12.17 11.19 1.18
N SER A 260 -12.43 11.34 2.49
CA SER A 260 -12.83 10.23 3.35
C SER A 260 -14.15 9.60 2.89
N TRP A 261 -15.12 10.41 2.50
CA TRP A 261 -16.40 9.97 1.98
C TRP A 261 -16.26 9.24 0.64
N LEU A 262 -15.42 9.74 -0.28
CA LEU A 262 -15.09 9.06 -1.54
C LEU A 262 -14.35 7.73 -1.30
N ALA A 263 -13.41 7.68 -0.34
CA ALA A 263 -12.74 6.45 0.05
C ALA A 263 -13.72 5.40 0.60
N LEU A 264 -14.70 5.80 1.42
CA LEU A 264 -15.79 4.92 1.87
C LEU A 264 -16.61 4.37 0.70
N ARG A 265 -16.88 5.20 -0.31
CA ARG A 265 -17.54 4.77 -1.55
C ARG A 265 -16.68 3.76 -2.32
N GLY A 266 -15.36 4.01 -2.41
CA GLY A 266 -14.39 3.11 -3.06
C GLY A 266 -14.30 1.74 -2.38
N ILE A 267 -14.28 1.70 -1.05
CA ILE A 267 -14.25 0.44 -0.27
C ILE A 267 -15.43 -0.47 -0.60
N ARG A 268 -16.64 0.08 -0.80
CA ARG A 268 -17.84 -0.72 -1.09
C ARG A 268 -17.74 -1.54 -2.37
N THR A 269 -16.95 -1.07 -3.35
CA THR A 269 -16.71 -1.79 -4.61
C THR A 269 -15.35 -2.51 -4.64
N MET A 270 -14.53 -2.39 -3.59
CA MET A 270 -13.20 -2.99 -3.55
C MET A 270 -13.23 -4.52 -3.76
N PRO A 271 -14.13 -5.30 -3.13
CA PRO A 271 -14.16 -6.75 -3.32
C PRO A 271 -14.40 -7.15 -4.78
N VAL A 272 -15.40 -6.55 -5.44
CA VAL A 272 -15.72 -6.90 -6.84
C VAL A 272 -14.65 -6.43 -7.82
N ARG A 273 -14.01 -5.26 -7.57
CA ARG A 273 -12.88 -4.79 -8.38
C ARG A 273 -11.68 -5.72 -8.27
N LEU A 274 -11.29 -6.06 -7.05
CA LEU A 274 -10.14 -6.93 -6.81
C LEU A 274 -10.39 -8.37 -7.28
N ALA A 275 -11.60 -8.89 -7.18
CA ALA A 275 -11.96 -10.20 -7.72
C ALA A 275 -11.79 -10.22 -9.25
N HIS A 276 -12.34 -9.22 -9.96
CA HIS A 276 -12.16 -9.08 -11.40
C HIS A 276 -10.68 -8.96 -11.78
N GLN A 277 -9.95 -8.04 -11.14
CA GLN A 277 -8.54 -7.79 -11.41
C GLN A 277 -7.66 -9.02 -11.12
N SER A 278 -7.97 -9.77 -10.05
CA SER A 278 -7.25 -11.00 -9.71
C SER A 278 -7.42 -12.10 -10.77
N GLN A 279 -8.56 -12.17 -11.45
CA GLN A 279 -8.76 -13.08 -12.58
C GLN A 279 -8.09 -12.55 -13.85
N ALA A 280 -8.25 -11.26 -14.13
CA ALA A 280 -7.69 -10.60 -15.30
C ALA A 280 -6.16 -10.71 -15.35
N ILE A 281 -5.48 -10.42 -14.21
CA ILE A 281 -4.02 -10.48 -14.16
C ILE A 281 -3.48 -11.89 -14.40
N GLN A 282 -4.14 -12.94 -13.94
CA GLN A 282 -3.71 -14.33 -14.19
C GLN A 282 -3.72 -14.65 -15.70
N THR A 283 -4.74 -14.18 -16.42
CA THR A 283 -4.85 -14.32 -17.88
C THR A 283 -3.73 -13.56 -18.59
N VAL A 284 -3.50 -12.29 -18.19
CA VAL A 284 -2.44 -11.45 -18.76
C VAL A 284 -1.05 -12.05 -18.50
N LEU A 285 -0.73 -12.45 -17.26
CA LEU A 285 0.55 -13.07 -16.93
C LEU A 285 0.81 -14.34 -17.73
N SER A 286 -0.21 -15.20 -17.89
CA SER A 286 -0.12 -16.44 -18.64
C SER A 286 0.15 -16.24 -20.13
N ALA A 287 -0.36 -15.16 -20.71
CA ALA A 287 -0.11 -14.79 -22.10
C ALA A 287 1.31 -14.21 -22.25
N LEU A 288 1.70 -13.26 -21.39
CA LEU A 288 2.97 -12.57 -21.49
C LEU A 288 4.17 -13.46 -21.16
N GLN A 289 4.01 -14.45 -20.29
CA GLN A 289 5.09 -15.40 -19.94
C GLN A 289 5.60 -16.20 -21.14
N LYS A 290 4.81 -16.34 -22.20
CA LYS A 290 5.16 -17.10 -23.41
C LYS A 290 5.74 -16.22 -24.51
N ASP A 291 5.74 -14.90 -24.35
CA ASP A 291 6.22 -13.98 -25.38
C ASP A 291 7.74 -13.86 -25.32
N PRO A 292 8.47 -14.25 -26.40
CA PRO A 292 9.93 -14.26 -26.42
C PRO A 292 10.55 -12.86 -26.39
N ARG A 293 9.77 -11.80 -26.59
CA ARG A 293 10.19 -10.40 -26.53
C ARG A 293 10.24 -9.86 -25.10
N ILE A 294 9.70 -10.63 -24.15
CA ILE A 294 9.73 -10.35 -22.71
C ILE A 294 10.79 -11.24 -22.06
N SER A 295 11.89 -10.64 -21.58
CA SER A 295 12.98 -11.41 -20.97
C SER A 295 12.69 -11.82 -19.53
N ARG A 296 11.86 -11.03 -18.82
CA ARG A 296 11.49 -11.31 -17.45
C ARG A 296 10.12 -10.75 -17.11
N LEU A 297 9.36 -11.51 -16.32
CA LEU A 297 8.07 -11.13 -15.76
C LEU A 297 8.20 -11.11 -14.23
N TYR A 298 7.68 -10.06 -13.61
CA TYR A 298 7.75 -9.88 -12.17
C TYR A 298 6.35 -9.81 -11.56
N HIS A 299 6.04 -10.81 -10.75
CA HIS A 299 4.81 -10.89 -9.96
C HIS A 299 5.01 -11.94 -8.86
N PRO A 300 4.43 -11.82 -7.65
CA PRO A 300 4.65 -12.79 -6.56
C PRO A 300 4.41 -14.24 -6.93
N PHE A 301 3.40 -14.51 -7.75
CA PHE A 301 3.04 -15.87 -8.18
C PHE A 301 3.79 -16.37 -9.43
N VAL A 302 4.71 -15.57 -9.99
CA VAL A 302 5.55 -15.97 -11.17
C VAL A 302 7.02 -16.12 -10.79
N GLY A 303 7.38 -15.78 -9.56
CA GLY A 303 8.76 -15.87 -9.05
C GLY A 303 9.29 -17.31 -8.94
N ASN A 304 10.45 -17.47 -8.31
CA ASN A 304 10.99 -18.78 -7.97
C ASN A 304 10.10 -19.52 -6.94
N GLN A 305 10.38 -20.81 -6.72
CA GLN A 305 9.57 -21.67 -5.85
C GLN A 305 9.41 -21.10 -4.42
N GLN A 306 10.46 -20.47 -3.89
CA GLN A 306 10.42 -19.86 -2.56
C GLN A 306 9.49 -18.65 -2.52
N GLN A 307 9.57 -17.77 -3.52
CA GLN A 307 8.67 -16.61 -3.62
C GLN A 307 7.22 -17.03 -3.81
N GLN A 308 6.96 -18.07 -4.59
CA GLN A 308 5.62 -18.64 -4.73
C GLN A 308 5.11 -19.22 -3.40
N ALA A 309 5.95 -19.92 -2.63
CA ALA A 309 5.59 -20.44 -1.31
C ALA A 309 5.25 -19.30 -0.31
N LEU A 310 5.98 -18.18 -0.35
CA LEU A 310 5.66 -16.99 0.44
C LEU A 310 4.36 -16.33 -0.02
N ALA A 311 4.11 -16.27 -1.35
CA ALA A 311 2.86 -15.78 -1.89
C ALA A 311 1.67 -16.64 -1.41
N GLU A 312 1.76 -17.96 -1.49
CA GLU A 312 0.74 -18.89 -0.98
C GLU A 312 0.54 -18.78 0.54
N LYS A 313 1.61 -18.46 1.29
CA LYS A 313 1.57 -18.29 2.74
C LYS A 313 0.87 -17.00 3.15
N TYR A 314 1.15 -15.88 2.48
CA TYR A 314 0.77 -14.55 2.95
C TYR A 314 -0.31 -13.85 2.12
N LEU A 315 -0.52 -14.24 0.86
CA LEU A 315 -1.49 -13.61 -0.02
C LEU A 315 -2.71 -14.51 -0.26
N THR A 316 -3.90 -13.92 -0.24
CA THR A 316 -5.16 -14.60 -0.54
C THR A 316 -5.67 -14.33 -1.96
N GLY A 317 -4.98 -13.47 -2.72
CA GLY A 317 -5.35 -13.10 -4.08
C GLY A 317 -4.20 -12.51 -4.87
N TYR A 318 -4.43 -12.35 -6.17
CA TYR A 318 -3.47 -11.79 -7.12
C TYR A 318 -3.71 -10.28 -7.25
N GLY A 319 -2.78 -9.47 -6.73
CA GLY A 319 -2.77 -8.05 -7.04
C GLY A 319 -2.46 -7.81 -8.51
N SER A 320 -3.00 -6.77 -9.09
CA SER A 320 -2.90 -6.53 -10.54
C SER A 320 -1.73 -5.65 -10.98
N LEU A 321 -0.87 -5.25 -10.03
CA LEU A 321 0.37 -4.55 -10.33
C LEU A 321 1.51 -5.56 -10.53
N PHE A 322 2.19 -5.46 -11.67
CA PHE A 322 3.29 -6.34 -12.09
C PHE A 322 4.35 -5.55 -12.87
N ALA A 323 5.41 -6.20 -13.31
CA ALA A 323 6.36 -5.57 -14.23
C ALA A 323 6.90 -6.58 -15.26
N ILE A 324 7.40 -6.04 -16.36
CA ILE A 324 8.12 -6.78 -17.40
C ILE A 324 9.47 -6.12 -17.66
N ASP A 325 10.45 -6.91 -18.03
CA ASP A 325 11.65 -6.47 -18.74
C ASP A 325 11.53 -6.88 -20.20
N LEU A 326 11.71 -5.95 -21.13
CA LEU A 326 11.83 -6.27 -22.53
C LEU A 326 13.14 -7.05 -22.78
N LYS A 327 13.21 -7.78 -23.91
CA LYS A 327 14.34 -8.66 -24.27
C LYS A 327 15.66 -7.93 -24.37
N ASP A 328 15.63 -6.68 -24.81
CA ASP A 328 16.82 -5.84 -24.93
C ASP A 328 16.63 -4.49 -24.22
N THR A 329 17.72 -3.75 -24.06
CA THR A 329 17.75 -2.47 -23.34
C THR A 329 17.79 -1.26 -24.27
N ASP A 330 17.43 -1.41 -25.56
CA ASP A 330 17.36 -0.32 -26.52
C ASP A 330 16.26 0.68 -26.12
N PHE A 331 16.66 1.92 -25.91
CA PHE A 331 15.77 2.99 -25.48
C PHE A 331 14.75 3.39 -26.56
N GLU A 332 15.13 3.34 -27.83
CA GLU A 332 14.21 3.66 -28.93
C GLU A 332 13.13 2.58 -29.05
N ARG A 333 13.51 1.32 -28.87
CA ARG A 333 12.58 0.19 -28.84
C ARG A 333 11.61 0.30 -27.65
N LEU A 334 12.12 0.60 -26.45
CA LEU A 334 11.29 0.88 -25.28
C LEU A 334 10.27 2.00 -25.55
N LYS A 335 10.72 3.11 -26.16
CA LYS A 335 9.84 4.23 -26.51
C LYS A 335 8.78 3.81 -27.52
N THR A 336 9.19 3.06 -28.56
CA THR A 336 8.26 2.56 -29.58
C THR A 336 7.20 1.69 -28.96
N PHE A 337 7.57 0.73 -28.10
CA PHE A 337 6.62 -0.11 -27.38
C PHE A 337 5.63 0.71 -26.57
N VAL A 338 6.13 1.60 -25.71
CA VAL A 338 5.25 2.34 -24.80
C VAL A 338 4.34 3.33 -25.55
N ASN A 339 4.84 3.95 -26.64
CA ASN A 339 4.04 4.87 -27.45
C ASN A 339 3.01 4.15 -28.35
N ALA A 340 3.21 2.88 -28.64
CA ALA A 340 2.28 2.07 -29.43
C ALA A 340 1.08 1.54 -28.62
N LEU A 341 1.16 1.57 -27.29
CA LEU A 341 0.03 1.21 -26.43
C LEU A 341 -1.15 2.17 -26.68
N THR A 342 -2.34 1.62 -26.85
CA THR A 342 -3.57 2.39 -27.18
C THR A 342 -4.62 2.30 -26.07
N LEU A 343 -4.76 1.15 -25.43
CA LEU A 343 -5.67 0.91 -24.31
C LEU A 343 -4.94 1.13 -22.97
N VAL A 344 -3.75 0.54 -22.83
CA VAL A 344 -2.90 0.73 -21.65
C VAL A 344 -2.27 2.12 -21.72
N THR A 345 -2.57 2.95 -20.72
CA THR A 345 -2.16 4.37 -20.72
C THR A 345 -0.80 4.56 -20.05
N ILE A 346 0.03 5.46 -20.60
CA ILE A 346 1.28 5.88 -19.94
C ILE A 346 0.92 6.73 -18.72
N GLY A 347 1.22 6.25 -17.53
CA GLY A 347 0.88 7.00 -16.33
C GLY A 347 1.61 6.54 -15.08
N VAL A 348 1.64 7.44 -14.10
CA VAL A 348 2.09 7.13 -12.74
C VAL A 348 0.93 6.59 -11.92
N SER A 349 1.24 6.04 -10.73
CA SER A 349 0.23 5.43 -9.86
C SER A 349 -0.24 4.06 -10.36
N TRP A 350 -1.36 3.58 -9.81
CA TRP A 350 -2.04 2.30 -10.07
C TRP A 350 -3.22 2.14 -9.08
N GLY A 351 -3.98 1.08 -9.18
CA GLY A 351 -5.06 0.74 -8.22
C GLY A 351 -6.42 1.34 -8.57
N GLY A 352 -6.52 2.04 -9.71
CA GLY A 352 -7.75 2.60 -10.27
C GLY A 352 -8.49 1.63 -11.18
N PHE A 353 -9.29 2.19 -12.08
CA PHE A 353 -10.07 1.45 -13.08
C PHE A 353 -9.30 1.23 -14.38
N GLU A 354 -8.32 2.10 -14.68
CA GLU A 354 -7.54 2.15 -15.89
C GLU A 354 -6.27 1.28 -15.84
N SER A 355 -5.91 0.64 -16.95
CA SER A 355 -4.62 -0.04 -17.13
C SER A 355 -3.51 0.94 -17.41
N LEU A 356 -2.35 0.77 -16.76
CA LEU A 356 -1.23 1.71 -16.80
C LEU A 356 0.10 1.02 -17.13
N ALA A 357 0.98 1.75 -17.83
CA ALA A 357 2.37 1.39 -18.05
C ALA A 357 3.29 2.53 -17.62
N LEU A 358 4.36 2.20 -16.89
CA LEU A 358 5.35 3.17 -16.41
C LEU A 358 6.77 2.61 -16.61
N PRO A 359 7.48 3.01 -17.69
CA PRO A 359 8.89 2.68 -17.84
C PRO A 359 9.72 3.39 -16.77
N VAL A 360 10.67 2.67 -16.17
CA VAL A 360 11.55 3.25 -15.12
C VAL A 360 12.69 4.06 -15.70
N PHE A 361 13.13 3.74 -16.91
CA PHE A 361 14.18 4.48 -17.62
C PHE A 361 13.57 5.65 -18.40
N LYS A 362 14.12 6.85 -18.19
CA LYS A 362 13.64 8.12 -18.76
C LYS A 362 14.64 8.76 -19.72
N GLY A 363 15.64 7.97 -20.18
CA GLY A 363 16.69 8.43 -21.10
C GLY A 363 17.89 9.08 -20.41
N ASN A 364 17.77 9.64 -19.23
CA ASN A 364 18.83 10.37 -18.52
C ASN A 364 19.12 9.87 -17.09
N ASN A 365 18.44 8.84 -16.64
CA ASN A 365 18.52 8.34 -15.26
C ASN A 365 19.08 6.90 -15.14
N LEU A 366 19.92 6.48 -16.10
CA LEU A 366 20.44 5.11 -16.18
C LEU A 366 21.13 4.66 -14.87
N ALA A 367 22.01 5.49 -14.32
CA ALA A 367 22.71 5.17 -13.08
C ALA A 367 21.75 4.96 -11.90
N ALA A 368 20.67 5.74 -11.82
CA ALA A 368 19.67 5.59 -10.78
C ALA A 368 18.85 4.29 -10.94
N VAL A 369 18.55 3.90 -12.18
CA VAL A 369 17.87 2.63 -12.49
C VAL A 369 18.75 1.45 -12.10
N GLN A 370 20.03 1.46 -12.52
CA GLN A 370 21.01 0.41 -12.23
C GLN A 370 21.29 0.29 -10.70
N LYS A 371 21.40 1.44 -10.00
CA LYS A 371 21.58 1.46 -8.54
C LYS A 371 20.42 0.77 -7.80
N ARG A 372 19.22 0.73 -8.39
CA ARG A 372 18.04 0.01 -7.87
C ARG A 372 17.99 -1.47 -8.29
N GLY A 373 19.01 -1.96 -8.99
CA GLY A 373 19.06 -3.33 -9.51
C GLY A 373 17.96 -3.63 -10.54
N LEU A 374 17.55 -2.60 -11.31
CA LEU A 374 16.53 -2.71 -12.35
C LEU A 374 17.16 -2.64 -13.75
N SER A 375 16.53 -3.30 -14.73
CA SER A 375 16.87 -3.18 -16.15
C SER A 375 16.45 -1.80 -16.67
N PRO A 376 17.20 -1.17 -17.60
CA PRO A 376 16.70 -0.02 -18.35
C PRO A 376 15.42 -0.32 -19.15
N ALA A 377 15.19 -1.60 -19.48
CA ALA A 377 13.99 -2.07 -20.17
C ALA A 377 12.83 -2.43 -19.22
N HIS A 378 12.95 -2.11 -17.93
CA HIS A 378 11.93 -2.41 -16.93
C HIS A 378 10.73 -1.48 -17.06
N ILE A 379 9.55 -2.08 -17.17
CA ILE A 379 8.26 -1.39 -17.28
C ILE A 379 7.34 -1.94 -16.18
N ARG A 380 6.94 -1.08 -15.26
CA ARG A 380 5.90 -1.41 -14.30
C ARG A 380 4.55 -1.26 -14.98
N MET A 381 3.72 -2.28 -14.89
CA MET A 381 2.40 -2.33 -15.51
C MET A 381 1.32 -2.60 -14.46
N TYR A 382 0.13 -2.11 -14.73
CA TYR A 382 -1.05 -2.33 -13.90
C TYR A 382 -2.23 -2.69 -14.79
N VAL A 383 -2.94 -3.77 -14.42
CA VAL A 383 -4.19 -4.20 -15.06
C VAL A 383 -5.37 -3.57 -14.35
N GLY A 384 -6.14 -2.77 -15.08
CA GLY A 384 -7.34 -2.10 -14.61
C GLY A 384 -8.59 -3.00 -14.61
N LEU A 385 -9.70 -2.44 -15.05
CA LEU A 385 -11.01 -3.13 -15.13
C LEU A 385 -11.42 -3.43 -16.56
N GLU A 386 -10.57 -3.15 -17.53
CA GLU A 386 -10.81 -3.43 -18.93
C GLU A 386 -10.81 -4.95 -19.19
N GLU A 387 -11.32 -5.35 -20.33
CA GLU A 387 -11.38 -6.74 -20.73
C GLU A 387 -9.96 -7.31 -20.94
N PRO A 388 -9.58 -8.45 -20.29
CA PRO A 388 -8.21 -8.93 -20.27
C PRO A 388 -7.64 -9.27 -21.65
N THR A 389 -8.43 -9.80 -22.58
CA THR A 389 -7.99 -10.09 -23.96
C THR A 389 -7.61 -8.82 -24.71
N SER A 390 -8.37 -7.75 -24.53
CA SER A 390 -8.07 -6.44 -25.14
C SER A 390 -6.76 -5.86 -24.62
N ILE A 391 -6.46 -6.04 -23.31
CA ILE A 391 -5.18 -5.62 -22.72
C ILE A 391 -4.02 -6.43 -23.32
N ILE A 392 -4.21 -7.74 -23.49
CA ILE A 392 -3.19 -8.63 -24.09
C ILE A 392 -2.94 -8.23 -25.55
N GLU A 393 -3.99 -8.05 -26.33
CA GLU A 393 -3.92 -7.62 -27.73
C GLU A 393 -3.20 -6.27 -27.88
N ASP A 394 -3.49 -5.32 -26.98
CA ASP A 394 -2.82 -4.01 -26.97
C ASP A 394 -1.30 -4.15 -26.68
N ILE A 395 -0.94 -4.95 -25.70
CA ILE A 395 0.47 -5.22 -25.38
C ILE A 395 1.17 -5.93 -26.54
N GLN A 396 0.53 -6.93 -27.15
CA GLN A 396 1.10 -7.70 -28.25
C GLN A 396 1.33 -6.84 -29.49
N GLN A 397 0.34 -6.06 -29.91
CA GLN A 397 0.49 -5.16 -31.06
C GLN A 397 1.57 -4.10 -30.82
N ALA A 398 1.73 -3.61 -29.57
CA ALA A 398 2.79 -2.69 -29.22
C ALA A 398 4.19 -3.34 -29.28
N LEU A 399 4.30 -4.62 -28.87
CA LEU A 399 5.49 -5.43 -29.04
C LEU A 399 5.79 -5.68 -30.52
N ASP A 400 4.78 -5.95 -31.36
CA ASP A 400 4.94 -6.13 -32.81
C ASP A 400 5.48 -4.86 -33.47
N GLN A 401 5.01 -3.69 -33.07
CA GLN A 401 5.53 -2.42 -33.57
C GLN A 401 6.98 -2.15 -33.10
N ALA A 402 7.33 -2.54 -31.88
CA ALA A 402 8.66 -2.31 -31.31
C ALA A 402 9.74 -3.25 -31.89
N TYR A 403 9.36 -4.49 -32.21
CA TYR A 403 10.29 -5.53 -32.65
C TYR A 403 10.20 -5.84 -34.15
N GLY A 404 9.15 -5.38 -34.84
CA GLY A 404 8.91 -5.69 -36.26
C GLY A 404 8.72 -7.18 -36.51
N GLU A 405 9.03 -7.65 -37.74
CA GLU A 405 9.00 -9.06 -38.13
C GLU A 405 10.28 -9.83 -37.73
N GLU A 406 11.01 -9.43 -36.69
CA GLU A 406 12.14 -10.19 -36.20
C GLU A 406 11.67 -11.61 -35.82
N SER A 407 12.09 -12.62 -36.59
CA SER A 407 11.81 -14.04 -36.29
C SER A 407 12.59 -14.44 -35.03
N PHE A 408 11.92 -14.57 -33.93
CA PHE A 408 12.47 -15.14 -32.68
C PHE A 408 12.49 -16.67 -32.80
N LEU A 409 13.45 -17.19 -33.63
CA LEU A 409 13.78 -18.62 -33.72
C LEU A 409 14.75 -19.03 -32.63
#